data_1dc8b5994dbfa044625a2f3acf85e66e
#
_entry.id   1dc8b5994dbfa044625a2f3acf85e66e
#
_cell.length_a   1.000
_cell.length_b   1.000
_cell.length_c   1.000
_cell.angle_alpha   90.00
_cell.angle_beta   90.00
_cell.angle_gamma   90.00
#
_symmetry.space_group_name_H-M   'P 1'
#
loop_
_entity.id
_entity.type
_entity.pdbx_description
1 polymer ?
#
loop_
_entity_poly.entity_id
_entity_poly.type
_entity_poly.pdbx_seq_one_letter_code
_entity_poly.pdbx_strand_id
1 'polypeptide(L)'
;MKRHFCADFETTTFADDCRVWAWGAARVSDEPEGTFVHGTDIDGFMEWALEQAGARIWFHNLKFDGSFIMSWLLSHGYDACTDMRPPSGKFSATIDELGKVYRIEVSGVEFADSYKKITMSVRAAAKTYGLEMTKGELDYETFRPVGHELTAEELDYLSRDVLIMARAMNIRLSGGSKLTTASDCLACYKDLAGRTFRAVFPIINPVIDEKLRKAYRGGWVYVNPHHKGKDMGRGIRLDVNSLYPWAMRYNPLPVGAPKYFKGEPQPTDERPLWIAEVEITAHLRPGKLPCIQARGASLFGEREYLESIDTPTRYFVCSVDWALWCEMYDVDVWSWHGGWSFREQSGLFDEYIDTYMQQKQDAETPGARALAKLYLNGLYGKLAQKITAVNRVPYLGEEGELKFREA
;
A
#
# COMPACT_ATOMS: atom_id res chain seq x y z
N MET A 1 23.68 6.90 -9.04
CA MET A 1 22.40 6.17 -9.03
C MET A 1 22.52 5.05 -8.01
N LYS A 2 21.50 4.78 -7.17
CA LYS A 2 21.54 3.69 -6.18
C LYS A 2 21.58 2.35 -6.91
N ARG A 3 22.47 1.42 -6.49
CA ARG A 3 22.45 0.05 -7.02
C ARG A 3 21.26 -0.69 -6.47
N HIS A 4 20.61 -1.54 -7.27
CA HIS A 4 19.47 -2.34 -6.88
C HIS A 4 19.74 -3.82 -7.13
N PHE A 5 19.37 -4.66 -6.17
CA PHE A 5 19.39 -6.12 -6.25
C PHE A 5 18.01 -6.66 -5.87
N CYS A 6 17.68 -7.85 -6.34
CA CYS A 6 16.61 -8.68 -5.77
C CYS A 6 17.26 -9.86 -5.06
N ALA A 7 16.70 -10.26 -3.94
CA ALA A 7 17.13 -11.43 -3.18
C ALA A 7 15.93 -12.21 -2.66
N ASP A 8 16.15 -13.47 -2.32
CA ASP A 8 15.15 -14.37 -1.75
C ASP A 8 15.83 -15.38 -0.82
N PHE A 9 15.10 -15.82 0.22
CA PHE A 9 15.53 -16.85 1.16
C PHE A 9 14.69 -18.09 1.02
N GLU A 10 15.35 -19.25 1.06
CA GLU A 10 14.69 -20.52 1.31
C GLU A 10 14.93 -20.94 2.76
N THR A 11 13.84 -21.33 3.44
CA THR A 11 13.86 -21.58 4.88
C THR A 11 13.31 -22.94 5.21
N THR A 12 13.80 -23.55 6.30
CA THR A 12 13.13 -24.68 6.93
C THR A 12 11.83 -24.20 7.56
N THR A 13 10.81 -25.05 7.61
CA THR A 13 9.45 -24.73 8.07
C THR A 13 9.04 -25.54 9.32
N PHE A 14 10.00 -26.23 9.97
CA PHE A 14 9.74 -27.02 11.16
C PHE A 14 9.65 -26.14 12.41
N ALA A 15 8.80 -26.54 13.37
CA ALA A 15 8.55 -25.74 14.56
C ALA A 15 9.80 -25.49 15.43
N ASP A 16 10.72 -26.43 15.43
CA ASP A 16 11.99 -26.45 16.17
C ASP A 16 13.22 -26.18 15.30
N ASP A 17 13.05 -25.99 13.99
CA ASP A 17 14.12 -25.62 13.04
C ASP A 17 13.57 -24.65 12.00
N CYS A 18 13.62 -23.34 12.31
CA CYS A 18 13.23 -22.28 11.41
C CYS A 18 14.45 -21.41 11.07
N ARG A 19 15.17 -21.76 10.02
CA ARG A 19 16.42 -21.11 9.58
C ARG A 19 16.48 -20.96 8.06
N VAL A 20 17.30 -20.01 7.62
CA VAL A 20 17.69 -19.88 6.21
C VAL A 20 18.66 -21.01 5.89
N TRP A 21 18.34 -21.83 4.88
CA TRP A 21 19.21 -22.89 4.36
C TRP A 21 19.71 -22.60 2.95
N ALA A 22 19.12 -21.62 2.26
CA ALA A 22 19.63 -21.08 0.99
C ALA A 22 19.24 -19.63 0.82
N TRP A 23 20.06 -18.89 0.09
CA TRP A 23 19.75 -17.56 -0.36
C TRP A 23 20.28 -17.32 -1.77
N GLY A 24 19.59 -16.47 -2.52
CA GLY A 24 20.02 -16.00 -3.82
C GLY A 24 19.86 -14.50 -3.95
N ALA A 25 20.74 -13.87 -4.75
CA ALA A 25 20.63 -12.47 -5.08
C ALA A 25 21.11 -12.20 -6.49
N ALA A 26 20.49 -11.23 -7.19
CA ALA A 26 20.90 -10.78 -8.50
C ALA A 26 20.70 -9.28 -8.66
N ARG A 27 21.50 -8.65 -9.51
CA ARG A 27 21.34 -7.22 -9.83
C ARG A 27 20.08 -6.99 -10.65
N VAL A 28 19.34 -5.93 -10.32
CA VAL A 28 18.19 -5.50 -11.10
C VAL A 28 18.65 -4.96 -12.46
N SER A 29 18.33 -5.69 -13.51
CA SER A 29 18.66 -5.38 -14.91
C SER A 29 17.77 -6.18 -15.86
N ASP A 30 17.89 -5.97 -17.17
CA ASP A 30 17.22 -6.78 -18.19
C ASP A 30 17.83 -8.18 -18.29
N GLU A 31 19.14 -8.30 -18.05
CA GLU A 31 19.93 -9.55 -18.09
C GLU A 31 20.62 -9.77 -16.73
N PRO A 32 19.89 -10.21 -15.70
CA PRO A 32 20.44 -10.35 -14.35
C PRO A 32 21.27 -11.62 -14.12
N GLU A 33 21.25 -12.60 -15.04
CA GLU A 33 21.82 -13.94 -14.88
C GLU A 33 23.31 -13.90 -14.53
N GLY A 34 24.10 -13.10 -15.25
CA GLY A 34 25.54 -12.96 -15.03
C GLY A 34 25.92 -12.34 -13.67
N THR A 35 24.93 -11.89 -12.90
CA THR A 35 25.14 -11.27 -11.58
C THR A 35 24.56 -12.11 -10.44
N PHE A 36 23.99 -13.28 -10.74
CA PHE A 36 23.38 -14.13 -9.72
C PHE A 36 24.47 -14.71 -8.81
N VAL A 37 24.26 -14.54 -7.52
CA VAL A 37 25.07 -15.10 -6.44
C VAL A 37 24.17 -15.84 -5.47
N HIS A 38 24.70 -16.85 -4.78
CA HIS A 38 23.95 -17.65 -3.83
C HIS A 38 24.83 -18.18 -2.70
N GLY A 39 24.21 -18.68 -1.64
CA GLY A 39 24.85 -19.34 -0.51
C GLY A 39 23.83 -20.13 0.32
N THR A 40 24.29 -20.74 1.40
CA THR A 40 23.55 -21.76 2.15
C THR A 40 23.16 -21.37 3.59
N ASP A 41 23.52 -20.16 4.02
CA ASP A 41 23.22 -19.68 5.39
C ASP A 41 23.06 -18.15 5.43
N ILE A 42 22.48 -17.67 6.51
CA ILE A 42 22.22 -16.24 6.69
C ILE A 42 23.50 -15.44 6.94
N ASP A 43 24.54 -16.04 7.53
CA ASP A 43 25.81 -15.36 7.81
C ASP A 43 26.45 -14.94 6.50
N GLY A 44 26.60 -15.86 5.54
CA GLY A 44 27.11 -15.59 4.20
C GLY A 44 26.27 -14.58 3.43
N PHE A 45 24.93 -14.60 3.58
CA PHE A 45 24.10 -13.55 3.02
C PHE A 45 24.38 -12.19 3.61
N MET A 46 24.47 -12.08 4.93
CA MET A 46 24.69 -10.79 5.59
C MET A 46 26.08 -10.25 5.33
N GLU A 47 27.11 -11.10 5.27
CA GLU A 47 28.47 -10.71 4.83
C GLU A 47 28.41 -10.09 3.43
N TRP A 48 27.85 -10.82 2.46
CA TRP A 48 27.68 -10.32 1.08
C TRP A 48 26.87 -9.02 1.04
N ALA A 49 25.75 -8.95 1.77
CA ALA A 49 24.87 -7.78 1.75
C ALA A 49 25.53 -6.54 2.32
N LEU A 50 26.26 -6.65 3.43
CA LEU A 50 26.95 -5.52 4.07
C LEU A 50 28.07 -4.94 3.20
N GLU A 51 28.67 -5.72 2.31
CA GLU A 51 29.61 -5.23 1.29
C GLU A 51 28.92 -4.36 0.23
N GLN A 52 27.59 -4.47 0.07
CA GLN A 52 26.83 -3.71 -0.91
C GLN A 52 26.43 -2.29 -0.42
N ALA A 53 27.28 -1.63 0.36
CA ALA A 53 27.01 -0.28 0.86
C ALA A 53 26.51 0.67 -0.25
N GLY A 54 25.47 1.45 0.04
CA GLY A 54 24.79 2.32 -0.92
C GLY A 54 23.78 1.61 -1.83
N ALA A 55 23.60 0.29 -1.71
CA ALA A 55 22.60 -0.45 -2.46
C ALA A 55 21.24 -0.53 -1.77
N ARG A 56 20.23 -0.92 -2.56
CA ARG A 56 18.93 -1.38 -2.07
C ARG A 56 18.71 -2.80 -2.57
N ILE A 57 18.45 -3.72 -1.63
CA ILE A 57 18.19 -5.13 -1.88
C ILE A 57 16.69 -5.35 -1.67
N TRP A 58 15.98 -5.83 -2.68
CA TRP A 58 14.55 -6.04 -2.67
C TRP A 58 14.22 -7.50 -2.39
N PHE A 59 13.40 -7.73 -1.38
CA PHE A 59 12.76 -9.02 -1.09
C PHE A 59 11.28 -8.97 -1.44
N HIS A 60 10.71 -10.09 -1.85
CA HIS A 60 9.29 -10.13 -2.18
C HIS A 60 8.47 -10.60 -0.97
N ASN A 61 7.83 -9.65 -0.27
CA ASN A 61 7.21 -9.80 1.04
C ASN A 61 8.23 -9.83 2.19
N LEU A 62 9.04 -8.79 2.28
CA LEU A 62 10.11 -8.62 3.27
C LEU A 62 9.68 -8.89 4.73
N LYS A 63 8.37 -8.93 5.05
CA LYS A 63 7.92 -9.29 6.40
C LYS A 63 8.47 -10.64 6.84
N PHE A 64 8.56 -11.60 5.94
CA PHE A 64 9.08 -12.94 6.23
C PHE A 64 10.62 -12.92 6.31
N ASP A 65 11.29 -12.62 5.22
CA ASP A 65 12.75 -12.60 5.12
C ASP A 65 13.39 -11.59 6.07
N GLY A 66 12.75 -10.44 6.22
CA GLY A 66 13.20 -9.39 7.13
C GLY A 66 13.19 -9.79 8.59
N SER A 67 12.42 -10.80 9.00
CA SER A 67 12.46 -11.34 10.36
C SER A 67 13.82 -12.01 10.64
N PHE A 68 14.35 -12.78 9.70
CA PHE A 68 15.67 -13.41 9.80
C PHE A 68 16.78 -12.34 9.82
N ILE A 69 16.69 -11.33 8.95
CA ILE A 69 17.67 -10.22 8.90
C ILE A 69 17.67 -9.46 10.23
N MET A 70 16.51 -9.10 10.79
CA MET A 70 16.43 -8.37 12.06
C MET A 70 16.91 -9.21 13.23
N SER A 71 16.56 -10.51 13.26
CA SER A 71 17.04 -11.44 14.29
C SER A 71 18.55 -11.59 14.24
N TRP A 72 19.12 -11.72 13.03
CA TRP A 72 20.57 -11.78 12.84
C TRP A 72 21.27 -10.51 13.35
N LEU A 73 20.76 -9.32 12.96
CA LEU A 73 21.33 -8.05 13.39
C LEU A 73 21.33 -7.91 14.92
N LEU A 74 20.21 -8.21 15.58
CA LEU A 74 20.10 -8.14 17.03
C LEU A 74 21.04 -9.13 17.73
N SER A 75 21.15 -10.37 17.23
CA SER A 75 22.02 -11.40 17.82
C SER A 75 23.52 -11.10 17.60
N HIS A 76 23.86 -10.29 16.60
CA HIS A 76 25.23 -9.85 16.29
C HIS A 76 25.57 -8.47 16.86
N GLY A 77 24.79 -7.99 17.85
CA GLY A 77 25.10 -6.80 18.61
C GLY A 77 24.75 -5.47 17.96
N TYR A 78 23.89 -5.47 16.92
CA TYR A 78 23.32 -4.24 16.38
C TYR A 78 22.11 -3.82 17.22
N ASP A 79 22.05 -2.55 17.59
CA ASP A 79 20.89 -1.97 18.27
C ASP A 79 19.85 -1.44 17.27
N ALA A 80 18.58 -1.73 17.51
CA ALA A 80 17.51 -1.13 16.74
C ALA A 80 17.26 0.34 17.15
N CYS A 81 17.08 1.23 16.16
CA CYS A 81 16.79 2.64 16.39
C CYS A 81 15.69 3.14 15.42
N THR A 82 15.26 4.39 15.63
CA THR A 82 14.23 5.05 14.79
C THR A 82 14.82 5.99 13.75
N ASP A 83 16.14 6.15 13.71
CA ASP A 83 16.80 7.06 12.80
C ASP A 83 16.66 6.60 11.35
N MET A 84 16.33 7.52 10.47
CA MET A 84 16.23 7.25 9.01
C MET A 84 17.57 6.82 8.41
N ARG A 85 18.68 7.20 9.05
CA ARG A 85 20.06 6.80 8.71
C ARG A 85 20.73 6.35 9.99
N PRO A 86 20.65 5.05 10.31
CA PRO A 86 21.20 4.53 11.57
C PRO A 86 22.72 4.72 11.62
N PRO A 87 23.26 5.12 12.77
CA PRO A 87 24.71 5.20 12.98
C PRO A 87 25.34 3.80 13.00
N SER A 88 26.67 3.75 12.99
CA SER A 88 27.42 2.48 13.08
C SER A 88 26.98 1.66 14.30
N GLY A 89 26.86 0.36 14.14
CA GLY A 89 26.38 -0.57 15.18
C GLY A 89 24.86 -0.52 15.43
N LYS A 90 24.12 0.26 14.62
CA LYS A 90 22.66 0.31 14.72
C LYS A 90 21.99 0.03 13.39
N PHE A 91 20.71 -0.35 13.47
CA PHE A 91 19.84 -0.47 12.30
C PHE A 91 18.48 0.14 12.56
N SER A 92 17.75 0.48 11.52
CA SER A 92 16.37 0.95 11.63
C SER A 92 15.44 0.11 10.76
N ALA A 93 14.20 -0.07 11.22
CA ALA A 93 13.15 -0.74 10.47
C ALA A 93 11.90 0.14 10.37
N THR A 94 11.28 0.19 9.20
CA THR A 94 9.98 0.84 9.00
C THR A 94 8.92 -0.25 8.98
N ILE A 95 8.11 -0.32 10.04
CA ILE A 95 7.12 -1.38 10.26
C ILE A 95 5.79 -0.71 10.56
N ASP A 96 4.69 -1.12 9.87
CA ASP A 96 3.36 -0.57 10.10
C ASP A 96 2.64 -1.23 11.30
N GLU A 97 1.46 -0.69 11.64
CA GLU A 97 0.61 -1.18 12.74
C GLU A 97 0.20 -2.67 12.57
N LEU A 98 0.23 -3.19 11.35
CA LEU A 98 -0.09 -4.58 11.01
C LEU A 98 1.15 -5.49 10.98
N GLY A 99 2.32 -4.97 11.38
CA GLY A 99 3.59 -5.70 11.36
C GLY A 99 4.16 -5.94 9.97
N LYS A 100 3.75 -5.16 8.95
CA LYS A 100 4.35 -5.24 7.62
C LYS A 100 5.65 -4.45 7.60
N VAL A 101 6.73 -5.10 7.19
CA VAL A 101 8.05 -4.50 7.07
C VAL A 101 8.19 -3.85 5.68
N TYR A 102 8.47 -2.57 5.64
CA TYR A 102 8.68 -1.82 4.40
C TYR A 102 10.15 -1.70 4.04
N ARG A 103 10.99 -1.56 5.08
CA ARG A 103 12.41 -1.27 4.93
C ARG A 103 13.16 -1.64 6.20
N ILE A 104 14.39 -2.16 6.02
CA ILE A 104 15.42 -2.27 7.07
C ILE A 104 16.64 -1.56 6.52
N GLU A 105 17.32 -0.74 7.33
CA GLU A 105 18.54 -0.05 6.93
C GLU A 105 19.64 -0.28 7.96
N VAL A 106 20.81 -0.72 7.50
CA VAL A 106 21.99 -0.97 8.32
C VAL A 106 23.25 -0.70 7.49
N SER A 107 24.25 -0.03 8.07
CA SER A 107 25.57 0.21 7.45
C SER A 107 25.50 0.75 5.98
N GLY A 108 24.47 1.56 5.68
CA GLY A 108 24.25 2.12 4.35
C GLY A 108 23.63 1.15 3.32
N VAL A 109 23.30 -0.07 3.71
CA VAL A 109 22.50 -1.01 2.91
C VAL A 109 21.03 -0.89 3.32
N GLU A 110 20.15 -0.96 2.32
CA GLU A 110 18.71 -0.87 2.53
C GLU A 110 18.03 -2.13 1.98
N PHE A 111 17.44 -2.94 2.85
CA PHE A 111 16.53 -4.02 2.47
C PHE A 111 15.12 -3.45 2.33
N ALA A 112 14.42 -3.75 1.24
CA ALA A 112 13.12 -3.15 0.94
C ALA A 112 12.12 -4.17 0.41
N ASP A 113 10.83 -3.94 0.68
CA ASP A 113 9.75 -4.82 0.25
C ASP A 113 9.33 -4.55 -1.19
N SER A 114 9.69 -5.44 -2.12
CA SER A 114 9.27 -5.36 -3.52
C SER A 114 7.76 -5.56 -3.71
N TYR A 115 7.05 -6.22 -2.77
CA TYR A 115 5.60 -6.35 -2.81
C TYR A 115 4.89 -4.99 -2.76
N LYS A 116 5.54 -3.93 -2.25
CA LYS A 116 5.04 -2.54 -2.28
C LYS A 116 5.16 -1.89 -3.68
N LYS A 117 5.93 -2.52 -4.55
CA LYS A 117 6.09 -2.13 -5.97
C LYS A 117 5.30 -3.05 -6.89
N ILE A 118 5.33 -4.35 -6.62
CA ILE A 118 4.71 -5.42 -7.42
C ILE A 118 3.77 -6.18 -6.48
N THR A 119 2.49 -5.76 -6.41
CA THR A 119 1.49 -6.27 -5.46
C THR A 119 0.84 -7.57 -5.96
N MET A 120 1.64 -8.52 -6.42
CA MET A 120 1.19 -9.82 -6.94
C MET A 120 2.27 -10.87 -6.70
N SER A 121 1.93 -12.15 -6.77
CA SER A 121 2.92 -13.24 -6.61
C SER A 121 3.99 -13.21 -7.72
N VAL A 122 5.15 -13.82 -7.49
CA VAL A 122 6.25 -13.97 -8.47
C VAL A 122 5.74 -14.58 -9.77
N ARG A 123 4.93 -15.65 -9.70
CA ARG A 123 4.28 -16.27 -10.88
C ARG A 123 3.39 -15.29 -11.65
N ALA A 124 2.59 -14.50 -10.96
CA ALA A 124 1.74 -13.50 -11.59
C ALA A 124 2.56 -12.33 -12.18
N ALA A 125 3.67 -11.96 -11.54
CA ALA A 125 4.58 -10.95 -12.05
C ALA A 125 5.23 -11.40 -13.35
N ALA A 126 5.74 -12.63 -13.43
CA ALA A 126 6.29 -13.20 -14.66
C ALA A 126 5.29 -13.08 -15.83
N LYS A 127 4.03 -13.51 -15.61
CA LYS A 127 2.96 -13.42 -16.63
C LYS A 127 2.63 -11.97 -16.98
N THR A 128 2.47 -11.09 -15.99
CA THR A 128 2.03 -9.70 -16.19
C THR A 128 3.08 -8.88 -16.94
N TYR A 129 4.36 -9.14 -16.68
CA TYR A 129 5.46 -8.43 -17.34
C TYR A 129 5.95 -9.12 -18.61
N GLY A 130 5.32 -10.25 -19.02
CA GLY A 130 5.66 -10.99 -20.24
C GLY A 130 7.06 -11.61 -20.17
N LEU A 131 7.50 -12.07 -18.99
CA LEU A 131 8.77 -12.73 -18.83
C LEU A 131 8.68 -14.19 -19.27
N GLU A 132 9.68 -14.68 -20.01
CA GLU A 132 9.70 -16.06 -20.53
C GLU A 132 9.93 -17.11 -19.44
N MET A 133 10.43 -16.70 -18.26
CA MET A 133 10.68 -17.59 -17.13
C MET A 133 9.40 -17.84 -16.34
N THR A 134 9.24 -19.06 -15.85
CA THR A 134 8.15 -19.46 -14.96
C THR A 134 8.69 -19.91 -13.61
N LYS A 135 7.95 -19.59 -12.52
CA LYS A 135 8.28 -20.07 -11.17
C LYS A 135 8.29 -21.60 -11.15
N GLY A 136 9.35 -22.19 -10.57
CA GLY A 136 9.47 -23.64 -10.31
C GLY A 136 8.56 -24.14 -9.18
N GLU A 137 8.73 -25.39 -8.81
CA GLU A 137 8.12 -26.02 -7.63
C GLU A 137 9.24 -26.59 -6.76
N LEU A 138 9.10 -26.43 -5.43
CA LEU A 138 10.03 -26.91 -4.43
C LEU A 138 9.26 -27.70 -3.37
N ASP A 139 9.79 -28.86 -2.97
CA ASP A 139 9.25 -29.60 -1.84
C ASP A 139 9.78 -29.00 -0.53
N TYR A 140 8.92 -28.32 0.20
CA TYR A 140 9.24 -27.68 1.49
C TYR A 140 9.25 -28.67 2.67
N GLU A 141 8.72 -29.91 2.49
CA GLU A 141 8.69 -30.92 3.53
C GLU A 141 10.00 -31.73 3.61
N THR A 142 10.83 -31.67 2.57
CA THR A 142 12.14 -32.29 2.56
C THR A 142 13.05 -31.68 3.63
N PHE A 143 13.56 -32.50 4.54
CA PHE A 143 14.50 -32.05 5.56
C PHE A 143 15.86 -31.69 4.95
N ARG A 144 16.35 -30.51 5.28
CA ARG A 144 17.63 -29.98 4.85
C ARG A 144 18.50 -29.69 6.07
N PRO A 145 19.54 -30.52 6.34
CA PRO A 145 20.40 -30.35 7.51
C PRO A 145 21.21 -29.04 7.44
N VAL A 146 21.78 -28.65 8.56
CA VAL A 146 22.78 -27.56 8.59
C VAL A 146 23.96 -27.97 7.69
N GLY A 147 24.37 -27.04 6.80
CA GLY A 147 25.44 -27.34 5.82
C GLY A 147 24.95 -28.11 4.58
N HIS A 148 23.63 -28.16 4.35
CA HIS A 148 23.06 -28.73 3.13
C HIS A 148 23.66 -28.07 1.88
N GLU A 149 24.21 -28.87 0.98
CA GLU A 149 24.65 -28.40 -0.33
C GLU A 149 23.47 -28.32 -1.30
N LEU A 150 23.33 -27.20 -2.00
CA LEU A 150 22.23 -27.02 -2.95
C LEU A 150 22.32 -28.02 -4.11
N THR A 151 21.23 -28.72 -4.35
CA THR A 151 21.08 -29.51 -5.57
C THR A 151 20.88 -28.62 -6.79
N ALA A 152 21.09 -29.13 -7.98
CA ALA A 152 20.87 -28.39 -9.21
C ALA A 152 19.40 -27.92 -9.36
N GLU A 153 18.44 -28.72 -8.88
CA GLU A 153 17.01 -28.40 -8.91
C GLU A 153 16.67 -27.26 -7.93
N GLU A 154 17.21 -27.29 -6.71
CA GLU A 154 17.05 -26.24 -5.71
C GLU A 154 17.68 -24.93 -6.17
N LEU A 155 18.85 -24.98 -6.77
CA LEU A 155 19.54 -23.82 -7.32
C LEU A 155 18.74 -23.22 -8.50
N ASP A 156 18.21 -24.05 -9.40
CA ASP A 156 17.37 -23.60 -10.52
C ASP A 156 16.09 -22.93 -9.97
N TYR A 157 15.44 -23.53 -8.95
CA TYR A 157 14.27 -22.96 -8.32
C TYR A 157 14.54 -21.56 -7.73
N LEU A 158 15.55 -21.45 -6.86
CA LEU A 158 15.96 -20.21 -6.19
C LEU A 158 16.36 -19.14 -7.22
N SER A 159 17.14 -19.53 -8.24
CA SER A 159 17.57 -18.60 -9.27
C SER A 159 16.39 -18.02 -10.05
N ARG A 160 15.40 -18.84 -10.40
CA ARG A 160 14.21 -18.39 -11.16
C ARG A 160 13.41 -17.34 -10.40
N ASP A 161 13.15 -17.53 -9.12
CA ASP A 161 12.40 -16.57 -8.31
C ASP A 161 13.13 -15.21 -8.24
N VAL A 162 14.44 -15.23 -7.98
CA VAL A 162 15.28 -14.02 -7.93
C VAL A 162 15.36 -13.31 -9.29
N LEU A 163 15.60 -14.06 -10.37
CA LEU A 163 15.79 -13.49 -11.71
C LEU A 163 14.47 -12.93 -12.28
N ILE A 164 13.34 -13.60 -12.04
CA ILE A 164 12.02 -13.06 -12.38
C ILE A 164 11.81 -11.71 -11.69
N MET A 165 12.08 -11.64 -10.38
CA MET A 165 11.89 -10.42 -9.63
C MET A 165 12.89 -9.33 -10.03
N ALA A 166 14.13 -9.66 -10.36
CA ALA A 166 15.13 -8.70 -10.85
C ALA A 166 14.69 -8.03 -12.16
N ARG A 167 14.20 -8.80 -13.13
CA ARG A 167 13.64 -8.26 -14.39
C ARG A 167 12.36 -7.45 -14.16
N ALA A 168 11.43 -7.98 -13.39
CA ALA A 168 10.18 -7.27 -13.07
C ALA A 168 10.45 -5.95 -12.35
N MET A 169 11.41 -5.94 -11.42
CA MET A 169 11.83 -4.72 -10.73
C MET A 169 12.54 -3.74 -11.65
N ASN A 170 13.30 -4.20 -12.66
CA ASN A 170 13.90 -3.31 -13.65
C ASN A 170 12.83 -2.51 -14.40
N ILE A 171 11.77 -3.19 -14.88
CA ILE A 171 10.61 -2.54 -15.48
C ILE A 171 9.95 -1.57 -14.51
N ARG A 172 9.78 -1.98 -13.23
CA ARG A 172 9.11 -1.15 -12.22
C ARG A 172 9.89 0.10 -11.83
N LEU A 173 11.21 0.01 -11.76
CA LEU A 173 12.09 1.12 -11.38
C LEU A 173 12.24 2.16 -12.49
N SER A 174 11.92 1.84 -13.75
CA SER A 174 11.84 2.83 -14.83
C SER A 174 10.79 3.91 -14.57
N GLY A 175 9.70 3.57 -13.85
CA GLY A 175 8.67 4.51 -13.44
C GLY A 175 8.97 5.29 -12.16
N GLY A 176 10.00 4.92 -11.40
CA GLY A 176 10.39 5.61 -10.16
C GLY A 176 11.04 4.70 -9.12
N SER A 177 11.90 5.29 -8.29
CA SER A 177 12.76 4.58 -7.33
C SER A 177 12.34 4.72 -5.86
N LYS A 178 11.15 5.25 -5.57
CA LYS A 178 10.62 5.33 -4.20
C LYS A 178 10.31 3.93 -3.65
N LEU A 179 10.12 3.79 -2.35
CA LEU A 179 9.81 2.49 -1.72
C LEU A 179 8.48 1.87 -2.19
N THR A 180 7.49 2.69 -2.51
CA THR A 180 6.16 2.22 -2.94
C THR A 180 5.75 2.85 -4.26
N THR A 181 4.96 2.14 -5.06
CA THR A 181 4.36 2.66 -6.29
C THR A 181 3.55 3.94 -6.03
N ALA A 182 2.75 3.97 -4.98
CA ALA A 182 1.96 5.15 -4.63
C ALA A 182 2.82 6.39 -4.32
N SER A 183 4.04 6.18 -3.78
CA SER A 183 4.99 7.27 -3.57
C SER A 183 5.62 7.78 -4.86
N ASP A 184 5.83 6.90 -5.86
CA ASP A 184 6.25 7.32 -7.20
C ASP A 184 5.15 8.13 -7.89
N CYS A 185 3.88 7.66 -7.82
CA CYS A 185 2.73 8.38 -8.37
C CYS A 185 2.63 9.80 -7.80
N LEU A 186 2.77 9.94 -6.48
CA LEU A 186 2.74 11.25 -5.84
C LEU A 186 3.94 12.13 -6.22
N ALA A 187 5.14 11.55 -6.37
CA ALA A 187 6.32 12.30 -6.81
C ALA A 187 6.10 12.82 -8.22
N CYS A 188 5.67 11.97 -9.14
CA CYS A 188 5.35 12.35 -10.52
C CYS A 188 4.26 13.45 -10.58
N TYR A 189 3.18 13.30 -9.82
CA TYR A 189 2.15 14.33 -9.75
C TYR A 189 2.67 15.66 -9.18
N LYS A 190 3.55 15.62 -8.17
CA LYS A 190 4.18 16.85 -7.63
C LYS A 190 5.07 17.55 -8.64
N ASP A 191 5.77 16.81 -9.47
CA ASP A 191 6.62 17.36 -10.53
C ASP A 191 5.75 18.06 -11.59
N LEU A 192 4.61 17.47 -11.99
CA LEU A 192 3.63 18.09 -12.88
C LEU A 192 2.98 19.34 -12.25
N ALA A 193 2.48 19.24 -11.02
CA ALA A 193 1.83 20.34 -10.33
C ALA A 193 2.80 21.48 -9.94
N GLY A 194 4.10 21.19 -9.85
CA GLY A 194 5.14 22.18 -9.58
C GLY A 194 4.91 22.97 -8.29
N ARG A 195 5.14 24.29 -8.35
CA ARG A 195 5.04 25.19 -7.18
C ARG A 195 3.63 25.32 -6.62
N THR A 196 2.60 25.03 -7.43
CA THR A 196 1.19 25.14 -7.01
C THR A 196 0.75 24.04 -6.08
N PHE A 197 1.47 22.90 -6.04
CA PHE A 197 1.11 21.74 -5.24
C PHE A 197 0.79 22.08 -3.76
N ARG A 198 1.61 22.91 -3.12
CA ARG A 198 1.42 23.29 -1.70
C ARG A 198 0.27 24.29 -1.48
N ALA A 199 -0.08 25.07 -2.46
CA ALA A 199 -1.24 25.96 -2.40
C ALA A 199 -2.55 25.17 -2.54
N VAL A 200 -2.54 24.14 -3.39
CA VAL A 200 -3.70 23.24 -3.61
C VAL A 200 -3.84 22.26 -2.46
N PHE A 201 -2.74 21.63 -2.02
CA PHE A 201 -2.69 20.63 -0.95
C PHE A 201 -1.84 21.13 0.23
N PRO A 202 -2.33 22.05 1.05
CA PRO A 202 -1.61 22.54 2.22
C PRO A 202 -1.49 21.43 3.28
N ILE A 203 -0.51 21.59 4.17
CA ILE A 203 -0.43 20.75 5.37
C ILE A 203 -1.55 21.16 6.31
N ILE A 204 -2.44 20.24 6.61
CA ILE A 204 -3.55 20.43 7.55
C ILE A 204 -3.05 20.11 8.96
N ASN A 205 -3.52 20.90 9.95
CA ASN A 205 -3.26 20.62 11.37
C ASN A 205 -3.72 19.19 11.71
N PRO A 206 -2.92 18.37 12.42
CA PRO A 206 -3.25 16.98 12.72
C PRO A 206 -4.60 16.77 13.42
N VAL A 207 -5.00 17.69 14.31
CA VAL A 207 -6.30 17.62 15.01
C VAL A 207 -7.47 17.82 14.03
N ILE A 208 -7.30 18.72 13.06
CA ILE A 208 -8.29 18.94 12.00
C ILE A 208 -8.31 17.74 11.05
N ASP A 209 -7.14 17.25 10.63
CA ASP A 209 -7.01 16.09 9.74
C ASP A 209 -7.71 14.86 10.33
N GLU A 210 -7.52 14.60 11.62
CA GLU A 210 -8.20 13.49 12.32
C GLU A 210 -9.73 13.60 12.25
N LYS A 211 -10.26 14.81 12.43
CA LYS A 211 -11.71 15.04 12.34
C LYS A 211 -12.24 14.90 10.91
N LEU A 212 -11.53 15.46 9.92
CA LEU A 212 -11.89 15.34 8.51
C LEU A 212 -11.90 13.87 8.06
N ARG A 213 -10.94 13.08 8.54
CA ARG A 213 -10.87 11.63 8.25
C ARG A 213 -12.05 10.83 8.79
N LYS A 214 -12.79 11.33 9.77
CA LYS A 214 -14.03 10.68 10.24
C LYS A 214 -15.12 10.68 9.17
N ALA A 215 -15.07 11.56 8.18
CA ALA A 215 -15.95 11.53 7.01
C ALA A 215 -15.46 10.61 5.89
N TYR A 216 -14.19 10.15 5.94
CA TYR A 216 -13.66 9.25 4.91
C TYR A 216 -14.36 7.90 4.97
N ARG A 217 -14.84 7.43 3.83
CA ARG A 217 -15.50 6.14 3.65
C ARG A 217 -14.75 5.33 2.59
N GLY A 218 -14.71 4.03 2.76
CA GLY A 218 -14.27 3.11 1.72
C GLY A 218 -15.31 3.03 0.59
N GLY A 219 -14.92 2.37 -0.52
CA GLY A 219 -15.86 2.11 -1.60
C GLY A 219 -17.11 1.39 -1.12
N TRP A 220 -18.24 1.71 -1.73
CA TRP A 220 -19.51 1.03 -1.45
C TRP A 220 -19.44 -0.42 -1.94
N VAL A 221 -19.67 -1.36 -1.00
CA VAL A 221 -19.67 -2.81 -1.27
C VAL A 221 -20.93 -3.37 -0.64
N TYR A 222 -21.88 -3.78 -1.46
CA TYR A 222 -23.19 -4.23 -1.01
C TYR A 222 -23.58 -5.54 -1.69
N VAL A 223 -24.07 -6.48 -0.91
CA VAL A 223 -24.70 -7.71 -1.41
C VAL A 223 -26.19 -7.61 -1.08
N ASN A 224 -27.03 -7.68 -2.11
CA ASN A 224 -28.46 -7.68 -1.91
C ASN A 224 -28.87 -8.88 -1.02
N PRO A 225 -29.48 -8.65 0.15
CA PRO A 225 -29.84 -9.72 1.09
C PRO A 225 -30.78 -10.77 0.50
N HIS A 226 -31.64 -10.38 -0.45
CA HIS A 226 -32.56 -11.30 -1.12
C HIS A 226 -31.85 -12.36 -1.97
N HIS A 227 -30.60 -12.10 -2.34
CA HIS A 227 -29.80 -12.96 -3.23
C HIS A 227 -28.59 -13.57 -2.54
N LYS A 228 -28.29 -13.17 -1.30
CA LYS A 228 -27.15 -13.69 -0.51
C LYS A 228 -27.26 -15.21 -0.34
N GLY A 229 -26.22 -15.94 -0.74
CA GLY A 229 -26.16 -17.40 -0.61
C GLY A 229 -27.01 -18.19 -1.62
N LYS A 230 -27.59 -17.55 -2.62
CA LYS A 230 -28.39 -18.21 -3.67
C LYS A 230 -27.59 -18.31 -4.96
N ASP A 231 -27.81 -19.43 -5.69
CA ASP A 231 -27.35 -19.53 -7.08
C ASP A 231 -28.27 -18.68 -7.96
N MET A 232 -27.70 -17.64 -8.57
CA MET A 232 -28.41 -16.71 -9.45
C MET A 232 -28.40 -17.14 -10.93
N GLY A 233 -27.78 -18.28 -11.26
CA GLY A 233 -27.65 -18.76 -12.62
C GLY A 233 -26.80 -17.83 -13.51
N ARG A 234 -27.23 -17.62 -14.77
CA ARG A 234 -26.53 -16.75 -15.73
C ARG A 234 -26.71 -15.28 -15.37
N GLY A 235 -25.61 -14.54 -15.39
CA GLY A 235 -25.61 -13.10 -15.09
C GLY A 235 -24.63 -12.33 -15.98
N ILE A 236 -24.68 -10.99 -15.89
CA ILE A 236 -23.73 -10.07 -16.53
C ILE A 236 -22.88 -9.45 -15.43
N ARG A 237 -21.56 -9.50 -15.63
CA ARG A 237 -20.58 -8.76 -14.80
C ARG A 237 -20.17 -7.49 -15.53
N LEU A 238 -20.41 -6.35 -14.91
CA LEU A 238 -20.03 -5.03 -15.43
C LEU A 238 -18.88 -4.47 -14.60
N ASP A 239 -17.97 -3.76 -15.25
CA ASP A 239 -16.86 -3.05 -14.61
C ASP A 239 -16.78 -1.62 -15.18
N VAL A 240 -16.52 -0.65 -14.30
CA VAL A 240 -16.32 0.75 -14.70
C VAL A 240 -14.84 0.98 -14.92
N ASN A 241 -14.46 1.23 -16.16
CA ASN A 241 -13.07 1.50 -16.53
C ASN A 241 -12.49 2.68 -15.76
N SER A 242 -11.46 2.42 -14.93
CA SER A 242 -10.70 3.47 -14.22
C SER A 242 -11.58 4.44 -13.41
N LEU A 243 -12.52 3.90 -12.62
CA LEU A 243 -13.50 4.70 -11.85
C LEU A 243 -12.86 5.82 -11.01
N TYR A 244 -11.82 5.54 -10.25
CA TYR A 244 -11.13 6.56 -9.43
C TYR A 244 -10.47 7.66 -10.28
N PRO A 245 -9.68 7.34 -11.33
CA PRO A 245 -9.19 8.35 -12.28
C PRO A 245 -10.32 9.18 -12.91
N TRP A 246 -11.44 8.54 -13.28
CA TRP A 246 -12.60 9.26 -13.80
C TRP A 246 -13.16 10.25 -12.77
N ALA A 247 -13.35 9.82 -11.52
CA ALA A 247 -13.84 10.68 -10.46
C ALA A 247 -12.89 11.86 -10.17
N MET A 248 -11.58 11.62 -10.20
CA MET A 248 -10.56 12.67 -10.00
C MET A 248 -10.53 13.70 -11.15
N ARG A 249 -10.85 13.27 -12.37
CA ARG A 249 -10.81 14.14 -13.55
C ARG A 249 -12.06 15.02 -13.68
N TYR A 250 -13.25 14.43 -13.51
CA TYR A 250 -14.51 15.06 -13.93
C TYR A 250 -15.29 15.71 -12.79
N ASN A 251 -14.84 15.59 -11.54
CA ASN A 251 -15.53 16.20 -10.42
C ASN A 251 -14.72 17.37 -9.84
N PRO A 252 -15.40 18.40 -9.31
CA PRO A 252 -14.74 19.41 -8.51
C PRO A 252 -14.23 18.80 -7.19
N LEU A 253 -13.01 19.14 -6.82
CA LEU A 253 -12.32 18.60 -5.66
C LEU A 253 -11.94 19.72 -4.68
N PRO A 254 -11.91 19.42 -3.36
CA PRO A 254 -11.56 20.42 -2.36
C PRO A 254 -10.09 20.85 -2.48
N VAL A 255 -9.86 22.17 -2.41
CA VAL A 255 -8.53 22.77 -2.49
C VAL A 255 -8.28 23.79 -1.41
N GLY A 256 -7.01 23.96 -1.06
CA GLY A 256 -6.55 24.95 -0.11
C GLY A 256 -6.87 24.63 1.35
N ALA A 257 -6.64 25.61 2.22
CA ALA A 257 -6.86 25.45 3.65
C ALA A 257 -8.36 25.37 3.99
N PRO A 258 -8.78 24.43 4.86
CA PRO A 258 -10.14 24.38 5.38
C PRO A 258 -10.46 25.62 6.21
N LYS A 259 -11.70 26.11 6.12
CA LYS A 259 -12.23 27.18 6.96
C LYS A 259 -13.32 26.64 7.88
N TYR A 260 -13.14 26.79 9.18
CA TYR A 260 -14.12 26.33 10.17
C TYR A 260 -15.42 27.16 10.10
N PHE A 261 -16.56 26.50 10.30
CA PHE A 261 -17.86 27.12 10.54
C PHE A 261 -18.55 26.44 11.72
N LYS A 262 -19.44 27.18 12.39
CA LYS A 262 -20.25 26.70 13.51
C LYS A 262 -21.68 26.42 13.04
N GLY A 263 -22.28 25.35 13.54
CA GLY A 263 -23.67 24.99 13.22
C GLY A 263 -23.81 24.39 11.83
N GLU A 264 -24.94 24.67 11.18
CA GLU A 264 -25.30 24.14 9.87
C GLU A 264 -24.38 24.67 8.77
N PRO A 265 -23.97 23.83 7.79
CA PRO A 265 -23.19 24.26 6.63
C PRO A 265 -23.95 25.32 5.83
N GLN A 266 -23.26 26.43 5.50
CA GLN A 266 -23.76 27.46 4.62
C GLN A 266 -22.82 27.56 3.42
N PRO A 267 -23.02 26.71 2.39
CA PRO A 267 -22.16 26.72 1.20
C PRO A 267 -22.29 28.07 0.47
N THR A 268 -21.18 28.54 -0.06
CA THR A 268 -21.10 29.75 -0.88
C THR A 268 -20.47 29.41 -2.23
N ASP A 269 -20.60 30.30 -3.23
CA ASP A 269 -19.97 30.13 -4.54
C ASP A 269 -18.43 29.97 -4.43
N GLU A 270 -17.81 30.63 -3.44
CA GLU A 270 -16.38 30.48 -3.18
C GLU A 270 -16.02 29.16 -2.47
N ARG A 271 -16.92 28.64 -1.62
CA ARG A 271 -16.70 27.47 -0.76
C ARG A 271 -17.92 26.53 -0.75
N PRO A 272 -18.17 25.85 -1.88
CA PRO A 272 -19.36 25.01 -2.00
C PRO A 272 -19.20 23.66 -1.30
N LEU A 273 -17.96 23.18 -1.11
CA LEU A 273 -17.67 21.88 -0.52
C LEU A 273 -17.45 22.00 1.00
N TRP A 274 -17.93 21.01 1.74
CA TRP A 274 -17.79 20.98 3.20
C TRP A 274 -17.74 19.57 3.77
N ILE A 275 -17.19 19.46 4.97
CA ILE A 275 -17.26 18.29 5.85
C ILE A 275 -17.76 18.78 7.19
N ALA A 276 -18.85 18.19 7.72
CA ALA A 276 -19.47 18.61 8.96
C ALA A 276 -19.81 17.41 9.88
N GLU A 277 -19.91 17.70 11.18
CA GLU A 277 -20.48 16.80 12.16
C GLU A 277 -21.98 17.11 12.32
N VAL A 278 -22.81 16.10 12.13
CA VAL A 278 -24.28 16.18 12.21
C VAL A 278 -24.84 15.06 13.06
N GLU A 279 -25.88 15.33 13.79
CA GLU A 279 -26.65 14.37 14.56
C GLU A 279 -28.01 14.17 13.89
N ILE A 280 -28.32 12.92 13.49
CA ILE A 280 -29.48 12.57 12.67
C ILE A 280 -30.20 11.34 13.16
N THR A 281 -31.47 11.23 12.81
CA THR A 281 -32.20 9.98 12.57
C THR A 281 -32.47 9.84 11.08
N ALA A 282 -32.62 8.61 10.57
CA ALA A 282 -32.80 8.39 9.14
C ALA A 282 -33.51 7.07 8.87
N HIS A 283 -34.35 7.03 7.83
CA HIS A 283 -35.04 5.84 7.37
C HIS A 283 -34.90 5.70 5.86
N LEU A 284 -34.47 4.51 5.41
CA LEU A 284 -34.28 4.24 3.99
C LEU A 284 -35.60 4.34 3.24
N ARG A 285 -35.64 5.13 2.16
CA ARG A 285 -36.84 5.27 1.34
C ARG A 285 -37.13 3.97 0.57
N PRO A 286 -38.40 3.65 0.33
CA PRO A 286 -38.80 2.46 -0.40
C PRO A 286 -38.11 2.37 -1.77
N GLY A 287 -37.54 1.21 -2.07
CA GLY A 287 -36.87 0.94 -3.35
C GLY A 287 -35.47 1.53 -3.52
N LYS A 288 -34.94 2.22 -2.50
CA LYS A 288 -33.56 2.73 -2.50
C LYS A 288 -32.58 1.71 -1.87
N LEU A 289 -31.29 1.93 -2.08
CA LEU A 289 -30.22 1.09 -1.53
C LEU A 289 -29.56 1.79 -0.34
N PRO A 290 -29.24 1.07 0.75
CA PRO A 290 -28.62 1.66 1.91
C PRO A 290 -27.17 2.08 1.61
N CYS A 291 -26.79 3.29 2.03
CA CYS A 291 -25.46 3.85 1.81
C CYS A 291 -24.81 4.44 3.08
N ILE A 292 -25.55 4.57 4.20
CA ILE A 292 -24.97 4.99 5.49
C ILE A 292 -24.32 3.79 6.15
N GLN A 293 -23.00 3.85 6.37
CA GLN A 293 -22.25 2.77 7.03
C GLN A 293 -22.38 2.86 8.55
N ALA A 294 -22.57 1.71 9.21
CA ALA A 294 -22.47 1.60 10.66
C ALA A 294 -21.08 2.05 11.15
N ARG A 295 -21.04 2.69 12.34
CA ARG A 295 -19.78 3.04 12.99
C ARG A 295 -19.05 1.78 13.46
N GLY A 296 -17.72 1.78 13.34
CA GLY A 296 -16.88 0.73 13.92
C GLY A 296 -16.80 -0.56 13.11
N ALA A 297 -17.25 -0.59 11.85
CA ALA A 297 -16.95 -1.70 10.96
C ALA A 297 -15.44 -1.92 10.94
N SER A 298 -14.97 -3.06 11.49
CA SER A 298 -13.57 -3.40 11.54
C SER A 298 -13.03 -3.64 10.13
N LEU A 299 -11.71 -3.54 9.94
CA LEU A 299 -11.04 -3.89 8.68
C LEU A 299 -11.38 -5.32 8.20
N PHE A 300 -11.85 -6.17 9.09
CA PHE A 300 -12.16 -7.59 8.86
C PHE A 300 -13.63 -7.96 9.16
N GLY A 301 -14.47 -7.00 9.57
CA GLY A 301 -15.89 -7.22 9.83
C GLY A 301 -16.75 -7.01 8.58
N GLU A 302 -17.94 -7.60 8.58
CA GLU A 302 -18.96 -7.29 7.58
C GLU A 302 -19.26 -5.77 7.64
N ARG A 303 -19.17 -5.09 6.49
CA ARG A 303 -19.58 -3.70 6.37
C ARG A 303 -21.09 -3.69 6.39
N GLU A 304 -21.63 -3.16 7.46
CA GLU A 304 -23.07 -3.02 7.60
C GLU A 304 -23.50 -1.66 7.06
N TYR A 305 -24.54 -1.68 6.23
CA TYR A 305 -25.23 -0.49 5.76
C TYR A 305 -26.60 -0.41 6.43
N LEU A 306 -26.86 0.73 7.04
CA LEU A 306 -28.03 0.92 7.88
C LEU A 306 -29.25 1.27 7.03
N GLU A 307 -30.35 0.55 7.22
CA GLU A 307 -31.67 0.88 6.66
C GLU A 307 -32.41 1.87 7.55
N SER A 308 -32.15 1.88 8.87
CA SER A 308 -32.69 2.86 9.81
C SER A 308 -31.66 3.31 10.84
N ILE A 309 -31.81 4.52 11.31
CA ILE A 309 -31.16 5.14 12.47
C ILE A 309 -32.25 5.72 13.34
N ASP A 310 -32.70 4.93 14.31
CA ASP A 310 -33.91 5.24 15.12
C ASP A 310 -33.62 6.16 16.32
N THR A 311 -32.34 6.31 16.67
CA THR A 311 -31.90 7.21 17.76
C THR A 311 -30.93 8.25 17.23
N PRO A 312 -30.98 9.51 17.71
CA PRO A 312 -30.06 10.55 17.28
C PRO A 312 -28.58 10.10 17.37
N THR A 313 -27.94 10.02 16.23
CA THR A 313 -26.57 9.50 16.11
C THR A 313 -25.71 10.50 15.34
N ARG A 314 -24.47 10.70 15.84
CA ARG A 314 -23.51 11.65 15.25
C ARG A 314 -22.70 11.02 14.15
N TYR A 315 -22.61 11.72 13.04
CA TYR A 315 -21.79 11.37 11.88
C TYR A 315 -20.94 12.55 11.43
N PHE A 316 -19.74 12.26 10.93
CA PHE A 316 -19.03 13.17 10.04
C PHE A 316 -19.39 12.81 8.61
N VAL A 317 -19.80 13.80 7.84
CA VAL A 317 -20.27 13.63 6.46
C VAL A 317 -19.72 14.74 5.57
N CYS A 318 -19.36 14.41 4.32
CA CYS A 318 -19.03 15.42 3.31
C CYS A 318 -20.28 15.84 2.53
N SER A 319 -20.23 17.00 1.89
CA SER A 319 -21.33 17.57 1.11
C SER A 319 -21.88 16.62 0.04
N VAL A 320 -21.02 15.82 -0.58
CA VAL A 320 -21.42 14.84 -1.62
C VAL A 320 -22.20 13.68 -1.01
N ASP A 321 -21.65 13.08 0.06
CA ASP A 321 -22.35 11.99 0.77
C ASP A 321 -23.65 12.47 1.40
N TRP A 322 -23.67 13.71 1.90
CA TRP A 322 -24.90 14.31 2.46
C TRP A 322 -26.02 14.43 1.42
N ALA A 323 -25.70 14.90 0.22
CA ALA A 323 -26.66 14.97 -0.87
C ALA A 323 -27.21 13.56 -1.22
N LEU A 324 -26.34 12.56 -1.26
CA LEU A 324 -26.74 11.17 -1.48
C LEU A 324 -27.62 10.65 -0.35
N TRP A 325 -27.31 10.95 0.92
CA TRP A 325 -28.12 10.51 2.06
C TRP A 325 -29.53 11.11 2.00
N CYS A 326 -29.65 12.39 1.70
CA CYS A 326 -30.94 13.05 1.54
C CYS A 326 -31.76 12.51 0.35
N GLU A 327 -31.08 11.96 -0.69
CA GLU A 327 -31.77 11.29 -1.79
C GLU A 327 -32.25 9.89 -1.41
N MET A 328 -31.47 9.14 -0.64
CA MET A 328 -31.72 7.73 -0.33
C MET A 328 -32.61 7.54 0.91
N TYR A 329 -32.57 8.47 1.85
CA TYR A 329 -33.26 8.36 3.14
C TYR A 329 -34.18 9.55 3.38
N ASP A 330 -35.19 9.32 4.22
CA ASP A 330 -35.87 10.38 4.98
C ASP A 330 -35.00 10.67 6.20
N VAL A 331 -34.37 11.86 6.21
CA VAL A 331 -33.39 12.27 7.22
C VAL A 331 -33.96 13.39 8.08
N ASP A 332 -34.01 13.18 9.40
CA ASP A 332 -34.31 14.21 10.38
C ASP A 332 -33.01 14.68 11.05
N VAL A 333 -32.71 15.97 10.93
CA VAL A 333 -31.54 16.60 11.53
C VAL A 333 -31.87 17.09 12.93
N TRP A 334 -31.19 16.55 13.94
CA TRP A 334 -31.33 16.96 15.32
C TRP A 334 -30.42 18.13 15.68
N SER A 335 -29.18 18.08 15.21
CA SER A 335 -28.18 19.14 15.47
C SER A 335 -27.06 19.14 14.49
N TRP A 336 -26.58 20.32 14.12
CA TRP A 336 -25.32 20.55 13.43
C TRP A 336 -24.25 21.02 14.42
N HIS A 337 -23.14 20.29 14.49
CA HIS A 337 -22.03 20.57 15.41
C HIS A 337 -20.89 21.40 14.75
N GLY A 338 -21.10 21.83 13.51
CA GLY A 338 -20.12 22.60 12.73
C GLY A 338 -19.21 21.71 11.90
N GLY A 339 -18.25 22.35 11.23
CA GLY A 339 -17.38 21.65 10.29
C GLY A 339 -16.40 22.56 9.58
N TRP A 340 -15.94 22.12 8.42
CA TRP A 340 -14.97 22.85 7.59
C TRP A 340 -15.46 22.95 6.15
N SER A 341 -15.40 24.15 5.61
CA SER A 341 -15.69 24.46 4.20
C SER A 341 -14.42 24.57 3.39
N PHE A 342 -14.52 24.23 2.10
CA PHE A 342 -13.40 24.22 1.15
C PHE A 342 -13.79 24.96 -0.12
N ARG A 343 -12.80 25.58 -0.74
CA ARG A 343 -12.88 25.96 -2.15
C ARG A 343 -12.85 24.71 -3.00
N GLU A 344 -13.33 24.77 -4.20
CA GLU A 344 -13.27 23.70 -5.18
C GLU A 344 -12.42 24.07 -6.38
N GLN A 345 -11.91 23.05 -7.06
CA GLN A 345 -11.26 23.20 -8.35
C GLN A 345 -11.46 21.92 -9.16
N SER A 346 -11.81 22.07 -10.43
CA SER A 346 -11.82 21.01 -11.43
C SER A 346 -10.49 20.95 -12.18
N GLY A 347 -10.21 19.83 -12.86
CA GLY A 347 -9.03 19.70 -13.71
C GLY A 347 -7.70 19.51 -12.98
N LEU A 348 -7.72 19.30 -11.66
CA LEU A 348 -6.49 19.17 -10.85
C LEU A 348 -5.57 18.04 -11.32
N PHE A 349 -6.14 16.97 -11.85
CA PHE A 349 -5.44 15.74 -12.21
C PHE A 349 -5.45 15.45 -13.72
N ASP A 350 -5.94 16.36 -14.55
CA ASP A 350 -6.16 16.12 -15.99
C ASP A 350 -4.87 15.70 -16.69
N GLU A 351 -3.81 16.47 -16.58
CA GLU A 351 -2.53 16.18 -17.21
C GLU A 351 -1.95 14.83 -16.76
N TYR A 352 -2.03 14.55 -15.45
CA TYR A 352 -1.55 13.27 -14.90
C TYR A 352 -2.37 12.09 -15.45
N ILE A 353 -3.69 12.19 -15.43
CA ILE A 353 -4.58 11.11 -15.87
C ILE A 353 -4.45 10.88 -17.37
N ASP A 354 -4.45 11.95 -18.17
CA ASP A 354 -4.30 11.86 -19.62
C ASP A 354 -2.97 11.23 -20.02
N THR A 355 -1.88 11.63 -19.37
CA THR A 355 -0.56 11.06 -19.61
C THR A 355 -0.56 9.54 -19.41
N TYR A 356 -1.08 9.05 -18.28
CA TYR A 356 -1.06 7.61 -17.99
C TYR A 356 -2.16 6.83 -18.72
N MET A 357 -3.28 7.44 -19.08
CA MET A 357 -4.27 6.84 -19.97
C MET A 357 -3.70 6.64 -21.37
N GLN A 358 -2.99 7.64 -21.91
CA GLN A 358 -2.31 7.54 -23.20
C GLN A 358 -1.23 6.47 -23.16
N GLN A 359 -0.35 6.48 -22.17
CA GLN A 359 0.67 5.44 -22.01
C GLN A 359 0.09 4.03 -21.89
N LYS A 360 -1.08 3.88 -21.24
CA LYS A 360 -1.78 2.60 -21.14
C LYS A 360 -2.34 2.13 -22.49
N GLN A 361 -2.79 3.07 -23.34
CA GLN A 361 -3.33 2.78 -24.69
C GLN A 361 -2.20 2.42 -25.66
N ASP A 362 -1.12 3.18 -25.63
CA ASP A 362 0.03 3.05 -26.55
C ASP A 362 1.04 1.98 -26.12
N ALA A 363 0.78 1.31 -24.98
CA ALA A 363 1.72 0.33 -24.44
C ALA A 363 1.92 -0.87 -25.39
N GLU A 364 3.13 -1.02 -25.91
CA GLU A 364 3.53 -2.12 -26.80
C GLU A 364 3.76 -3.42 -26.02
N THR A 365 4.08 -3.33 -24.73
CA THR A 365 4.36 -4.50 -23.88
C THR A 365 3.36 -4.63 -22.72
N PRO A 366 3.07 -5.87 -22.26
CA PRO A 366 2.23 -6.09 -21.07
C PRO A 366 2.77 -5.36 -19.83
N GLY A 367 4.07 -5.30 -19.68
CA GLY A 367 4.76 -4.60 -18.57
C GLY A 367 4.51 -3.10 -18.56
N ALA A 368 4.66 -2.43 -19.72
CA ALA A 368 4.39 -1.01 -19.87
C ALA A 368 2.91 -0.68 -19.58
N ARG A 369 1.97 -1.51 -20.08
CA ARG A 369 0.55 -1.37 -19.82
C ARG A 369 0.21 -1.53 -18.33
N ALA A 370 0.80 -2.53 -17.66
CA ALA A 370 0.63 -2.77 -16.22
C ALA A 370 1.17 -1.61 -15.40
N LEU A 371 2.31 -1.05 -15.78
CA LEU A 371 2.92 0.12 -15.14
C LEU A 371 1.99 1.33 -15.21
N ALA A 372 1.50 1.69 -16.40
CA ALA A 372 0.58 2.81 -16.58
C ALA A 372 -0.71 2.64 -15.77
N LYS A 373 -1.28 1.42 -15.74
CA LYS A 373 -2.46 1.09 -14.91
C LYS A 373 -2.21 1.29 -13.42
N LEU A 374 -1.02 0.92 -12.92
CA LEU A 374 -0.64 1.11 -11.53
C LEU A 374 -0.51 2.60 -11.17
N TYR A 375 0.01 3.43 -12.08
CA TYR A 375 0.08 4.88 -11.87
C TYR A 375 -1.31 5.51 -11.82
N LEU A 376 -2.20 5.16 -12.72
CA LEU A 376 -3.59 5.63 -12.70
C LEU A 376 -4.30 5.34 -11.37
N ASN A 377 -4.07 4.18 -10.77
CA ASN A 377 -4.76 3.74 -9.56
C ASN A 377 -4.02 4.06 -8.26
N GLY A 378 -2.72 4.41 -8.32
CA GLY A 378 -1.89 4.56 -7.12
C GLY A 378 -1.96 5.93 -6.45
N LEU A 379 -2.27 6.99 -7.20
CA LEU A 379 -2.18 8.36 -6.71
C LEU A 379 -3.22 8.66 -5.63
N TYR A 380 -4.48 8.30 -5.85
CA TYR A 380 -5.57 8.65 -4.94
C TYR A 380 -5.33 8.08 -3.53
N GLY A 381 -4.94 6.81 -3.45
CA GLY A 381 -4.67 6.16 -2.17
C GLY A 381 -3.52 6.82 -1.39
N LYS A 382 -2.52 7.34 -2.11
CA LYS A 382 -1.40 8.06 -1.47
C LYS A 382 -1.82 9.42 -0.91
N LEU A 383 -2.73 10.13 -1.58
CA LEU A 383 -3.29 11.38 -1.08
C LEU A 383 -4.14 11.17 0.18
N ALA A 384 -4.83 10.02 0.28
CA ALA A 384 -5.63 9.64 1.44
C ALA A 384 -4.83 9.03 2.61
N GLN A 385 -3.52 8.75 2.45
CA GLN A 385 -2.71 8.13 3.49
C GLN A 385 -2.59 9.01 4.73
N LYS A 386 -2.70 8.40 5.94
CA LYS A 386 -2.39 9.08 7.21
C LYS A 386 -0.94 9.54 7.23
N ILE A 387 -0.69 10.72 7.79
CA ILE A 387 0.65 11.31 7.90
C ILE A 387 1.41 10.68 9.07
N THR A 388 0.71 10.31 10.14
CA THR A 388 1.30 9.68 11.33
C THR A 388 1.45 8.18 11.12
N ALA A 389 2.69 7.70 11.15
CA ALA A 389 3.01 6.28 11.24
C ALA A 389 3.46 5.98 12.68
N VAL A 390 2.94 4.92 13.28
CA VAL A 390 3.50 4.37 14.51
C VAL A 390 4.75 3.59 14.11
N ASN A 391 5.92 4.04 14.58
CA ASN A 391 7.15 3.29 14.38
C ASN A 391 7.21 2.15 15.39
N ARG A 392 7.48 0.94 14.91
CA ARG A 392 7.76 -0.23 15.75
C ARG A 392 9.27 -0.53 15.73
N VAL A 393 9.83 -0.75 16.90
CA VAL A 393 11.25 -1.08 17.07
C VAL A 393 11.37 -2.56 17.40
N PRO A 394 12.12 -3.34 16.60
CA PRO A 394 12.37 -4.76 16.88
C PRO A 394 13.32 -4.94 18.06
N TYR A 395 13.13 -6.02 18.84
CA TYR A 395 14.02 -6.47 19.89
C TYR A 395 13.91 -7.99 20.08
N LEU A 396 14.91 -8.62 20.68
CA LEU A 396 14.82 -10.04 21.06
C LEU A 396 14.16 -10.17 22.43
N GLY A 397 13.21 -11.09 22.55
CA GLY A 397 12.63 -11.50 23.81
C GLY A 397 13.57 -12.40 24.62
N GLU A 398 13.12 -12.88 25.78
CA GLU A 398 13.92 -13.68 26.72
C GLU A 398 14.35 -15.05 26.13
N GLU A 399 13.54 -15.61 25.24
CA GLU A 399 13.81 -16.87 24.54
C GLU A 399 14.49 -16.67 23.17
N GLY A 400 14.93 -15.42 22.86
CA GLY A 400 15.57 -15.05 21.58
C GLY A 400 14.60 -14.80 20.43
N GLU A 401 13.29 -14.81 20.68
CA GLU A 401 12.27 -14.56 19.66
C GLU A 401 12.18 -13.07 19.31
N LEU A 402 11.97 -12.77 18.02
CA LEU A 402 11.81 -11.41 17.51
C LEU A 402 10.47 -10.82 17.95
N LYS A 403 10.52 -9.73 18.69
CA LYS A 403 9.37 -8.96 19.17
C LYS A 403 9.44 -7.50 18.70
N PHE A 404 8.29 -6.79 18.80
CA PHE A 404 8.18 -5.40 18.41
C PHE A 404 7.53 -4.58 19.52
N ARG A 405 8.09 -3.41 19.81
CA ARG A 405 7.52 -2.41 20.73
C ARG A 405 7.29 -1.09 20.00
N GLU A 406 6.36 -0.30 20.49
CA GLU A 406 6.19 1.08 20.00
C GLU A 406 7.40 1.92 20.42
N ALA A 407 7.84 2.82 19.51
CA ALA A 407 9.00 3.69 19.72
C ALA A 407 8.66 4.89 20.61
#